data_b9f7ec9ec557599cc8f3c2f09655572c
#
_entry.id   b9f7ec9ec557599cc8f3c2f09655572c
#
_cell.length_a   1.000
_cell.length_b   1.000
_cell.length_c   1.000
_cell.angle_alpha   90.00
_cell.angle_beta   90.00
_cell.angle_gamma   90.00
#
_symmetry.space_group_name_H-M   'P 1'
#
loop_
_entity.id
_entity.type
_entity.pdbx_description
1 polymer ?
#
loop_
_entity_poly.entity_id
_entity_poly.type
_entity_poly.pdbx_seq_one_letter_code
_entity_poly.pdbx_strand_id
1 'polypeptide(L)'
;LTALGIVPRQFIFMSSLGTYGPIRETPPYYPIREDDTPHPNTHYGRSKRMAEEYMMRQARFPYVIFRPTGVYGPRDKDYQILIDGIRHHTELVLGYRRQEITFVYVKDLVEAVFLAIDRGVSRRAYFVTDGKVYTAHDFGNIVRQELGNPFVCRITVPLWLGRVAALLCDAASRLIHRTFTLNSDKFRILSQRNW
;
A
#
# COMPACT_ATOMS: atom_id res chain seq x y z
N LEU A 1 -24.44 -5.57 -12.13
CA LEU A 1 -25.29 -6.39 -11.24
C LEU A 1 -26.72 -5.80 -11.19
N THR A 2 -26.90 -4.55 -10.79
CA THR A 2 -28.24 -3.92 -10.70
C THR A 2 -28.97 -3.86 -12.05
N ALA A 3 -28.28 -3.65 -13.16
CA ALA A 3 -28.87 -3.71 -14.51
C ALA A 3 -29.38 -5.11 -14.88
N LEU A 4 -28.90 -6.15 -14.23
CA LEU A 4 -29.34 -7.56 -14.39
C LEU A 4 -30.36 -7.98 -13.33
N GLY A 5 -30.86 -7.06 -12.52
CA GLY A 5 -31.78 -7.37 -11.42
C GLY A 5 -31.13 -8.15 -10.24
N ILE A 6 -29.81 -8.32 -10.26
CA ILE A 6 -29.10 -9.07 -9.21
C ILE A 6 -28.68 -8.08 -8.12
N VAL A 7 -29.24 -8.26 -6.92
CA VAL A 7 -28.86 -7.50 -5.73
C VAL A 7 -28.05 -8.41 -4.81
N PRO A 8 -26.73 -8.16 -4.63
CA PRO A 8 -25.93 -8.96 -3.72
C PRO A 8 -26.36 -8.69 -2.27
N ARG A 9 -26.28 -9.71 -1.41
CA ARG A 9 -26.48 -9.54 0.04
C ARG A 9 -25.48 -8.58 0.65
N GLN A 10 -24.25 -8.59 0.13
CA GLN A 10 -23.18 -7.67 0.50
C GLN A 10 -22.14 -7.62 -0.62
N PHE A 11 -21.55 -6.46 -0.83
CA PHE A 11 -20.44 -6.25 -1.76
C PHE A 11 -19.20 -5.78 -0.98
N ILE A 12 -18.12 -6.53 -1.08
CA ILE A 12 -16.84 -6.15 -0.46
C ILE A 12 -15.93 -5.56 -1.52
N PHE A 13 -15.55 -4.31 -1.34
CA PHE A 13 -14.62 -3.64 -2.22
C PHE A 13 -13.23 -3.51 -1.57
N MET A 14 -12.26 -4.19 -2.14
CA MET A 14 -10.88 -4.06 -1.72
C MET A 14 -10.26 -2.83 -2.38
N SER A 15 -10.23 -1.74 -1.64
CA SER A 15 -9.56 -0.49 -2.01
C SER A 15 -8.11 -0.47 -1.54
N SER A 16 -7.58 0.66 -1.15
CA SER A 16 -6.21 0.82 -0.65
C SER A 16 -6.07 2.12 0.14
N LEU A 17 -5.16 2.19 1.11
CA LEU A 17 -4.73 3.46 1.71
C LEU A 17 -4.20 4.45 0.67
N GLY A 18 -3.67 3.96 -0.46
CA GLY A 18 -3.23 4.78 -1.59
C GLY A 18 -4.29 5.72 -2.20
N THR A 19 -5.57 5.56 -1.85
CA THR A 19 -6.64 6.52 -2.19
C THR A 19 -6.48 7.86 -1.49
N TYR A 20 -5.75 7.90 -0.36
CA TYR A 20 -5.50 9.13 0.39
C TYR A 20 -4.29 9.89 -0.12
N GLY A 21 -3.26 9.18 -0.65
CA GLY A 21 -2.03 9.80 -1.12
C GLY A 21 -1.20 10.42 0.01
N PRO A 22 -0.27 11.31 -0.30
CA PRO A 22 0.62 11.92 0.69
C PRO A 22 -0.15 12.90 1.59
N ILE A 23 -0.22 12.58 2.87
CA ILE A 23 -0.82 13.42 3.91
C ILE A 23 0.16 13.54 5.06
N ARG A 24 0.38 14.76 5.59
CA ARG A 24 1.26 15.04 6.72
C ARG A 24 2.70 14.50 6.52
N GLU A 25 3.27 14.79 5.36
CA GLU A 25 4.60 14.30 4.92
C GLU A 25 5.79 14.93 5.66
N THR A 26 5.53 15.80 6.64
CA THR A 26 6.56 16.46 7.45
C THR A 26 6.40 16.13 8.93
N PRO A 27 7.50 15.85 9.66
CA PRO A 27 7.44 15.61 11.10
C PRO A 27 6.89 16.83 11.89
N PRO A 28 6.20 16.57 13.01
CA PRO A 28 5.83 15.26 13.55
C PRO A 28 4.75 14.60 12.70
N TYR A 29 4.91 13.30 12.41
CA TYR A 29 3.91 12.54 11.67
C TYR A 29 2.72 12.22 12.58
N TYR A 30 1.52 12.31 11.99
CA TYR A 30 0.28 11.94 12.66
C TYR A 30 -0.47 10.91 11.82
N PRO A 31 -1.20 9.98 12.44
CA PRO A 31 -1.95 8.97 11.71
C PRO A 31 -2.90 9.57 10.67
N ILE A 32 -2.96 8.95 9.50
CA ILE A 32 -3.98 9.23 8.50
C ILE A 32 -5.31 8.63 9.02
N ARG A 33 -6.39 9.38 8.90
CA ARG A 33 -7.72 9.00 9.39
C ARG A 33 -8.71 8.87 8.23
N GLU A 34 -9.79 8.13 8.46
CA GLU A 34 -10.84 7.96 7.47
C GLU A 34 -11.59 9.25 7.12
N ASP A 35 -11.58 10.25 8.02
CA ASP A 35 -12.16 11.58 7.83
C ASP A 35 -11.22 12.60 7.16
N ASP A 36 -9.96 12.25 6.95
CA ASP A 36 -9.04 13.07 6.16
C ASP A 36 -9.51 13.16 4.70
N THR A 37 -9.18 14.26 4.04
CA THR A 37 -9.51 14.46 2.62
C THR A 37 -8.55 13.67 1.73
N PRO A 38 -9.04 12.76 0.89
CA PRO A 38 -8.20 11.99 -0.03
C PRO A 38 -7.60 12.83 -1.15
N HIS A 39 -6.30 12.70 -1.39
CA HIS A 39 -5.54 13.36 -2.45
C HIS A 39 -4.61 12.36 -3.18
N PRO A 40 -5.17 11.34 -3.88
CA PRO A 40 -4.34 10.34 -4.53
C PRO A 40 -3.43 10.94 -5.60
N ASN A 41 -2.14 10.64 -5.52
CA ASN A 41 -1.12 11.15 -6.44
C ASN A 41 -0.63 10.12 -7.47
N THR A 42 -1.19 8.89 -7.44
CA THR A 42 -0.89 7.81 -8.38
C THR A 42 -2.10 7.44 -9.22
N HIS A 43 -1.88 6.84 -10.39
CA HIS A 43 -2.97 6.32 -11.23
C HIS A 43 -3.76 5.23 -10.51
N TYR A 44 -3.05 4.35 -9.79
CA TYR A 44 -3.67 3.32 -8.98
C TYR A 44 -4.57 3.91 -7.89
N GLY A 45 -4.06 4.83 -7.08
CA GLY A 45 -4.85 5.48 -6.01
C GLY A 45 -6.07 6.22 -6.56
N ARG A 46 -5.92 6.94 -7.68
CA ARG A 46 -7.02 7.64 -8.36
C ARG A 46 -8.10 6.67 -8.84
N SER A 47 -7.71 5.57 -9.49
CA SER A 47 -8.67 4.57 -9.98
C SER A 47 -9.47 3.94 -8.84
N LYS A 48 -8.80 3.61 -7.72
CA LYS A 48 -9.47 3.09 -6.51
C LYS A 48 -10.41 4.13 -5.91
N ARG A 49 -9.98 5.39 -5.81
CA ARG A 49 -10.81 6.49 -5.30
C ARG A 49 -12.06 6.72 -6.15
N MET A 50 -11.93 6.75 -7.46
CA MET A 50 -13.07 6.88 -8.37
C MET A 50 -14.09 5.75 -8.19
N ALA A 51 -13.60 4.50 -8.00
CA ALA A 51 -14.46 3.35 -7.74
C ALA A 51 -15.19 3.47 -6.39
N GLU A 52 -14.50 3.91 -5.33
CA GLU A 52 -15.12 4.19 -4.04
C GLU A 52 -16.23 5.23 -4.15
N GLU A 53 -15.96 6.37 -4.80
CA GLU A 53 -16.93 7.45 -4.97
C GLU A 53 -18.15 6.99 -5.78
N TYR A 54 -17.92 6.22 -6.85
CA TYR A 54 -19.00 5.63 -7.62
C TYR A 54 -19.89 4.73 -6.76
N MET A 55 -19.28 3.84 -5.97
CA MET A 55 -20.00 2.96 -5.06
C MET A 55 -20.77 3.75 -4.01
N MET A 56 -20.15 4.71 -3.35
CA MET A 56 -20.79 5.51 -2.31
C MET A 56 -22.02 6.28 -2.82
N ARG A 57 -21.96 6.75 -4.07
CA ARG A 57 -23.05 7.51 -4.70
C ARG A 57 -24.15 6.64 -5.31
N GLN A 58 -23.78 5.52 -5.94
CA GLN A 58 -24.65 4.76 -6.83
C GLN A 58 -25.09 3.40 -6.29
N ALA A 59 -24.39 2.83 -5.30
CA ALA A 59 -24.74 1.50 -4.81
C ALA A 59 -26.08 1.49 -4.09
N ARG A 60 -27.01 0.66 -4.61
CA ARG A 60 -28.34 0.40 -4.03
C ARG A 60 -28.37 -0.89 -3.18
N PHE A 61 -27.21 -1.46 -2.90
CA PHE A 61 -26.99 -2.69 -2.13
C PHE A 61 -26.02 -2.43 -0.98
N PRO A 62 -25.97 -3.30 0.04
CA PRO A 62 -25.01 -3.22 1.12
C PRO A 62 -23.58 -3.37 0.60
N TYR A 63 -22.67 -2.50 1.05
CA TYR A 63 -21.25 -2.58 0.71
C TYR A 63 -20.35 -2.26 1.88
N VAL A 64 -19.14 -2.80 1.84
CA VAL A 64 -18.01 -2.43 2.72
C VAL A 64 -16.80 -2.15 1.85
N ILE A 65 -16.07 -1.09 2.17
CA ILE A 65 -14.82 -0.73 1.52
C ILE A 65 -13.69 -0.96 2.51
N PHE A 66 -12.76 -1.83 2.16
CA PHE A 66 -11.50 -1.98 2.90
C PHE A 66 -10.38 -1.24 2.19
N ARG A 67 -9.62 -0.46 2.94
CA ARG A 67 -8.44 0.30 2.51
C ARG A 67 -7.22 -0.25 3.25
N PRO A 68 -6.73 -1.42 2.87
CA PRO A 68 -5.54 -1.98 3.52
C PRO A 68 -4.32 -1.09 3.26
N THR A 69 -3.40 -1.14 4.21
CA THR A 69 -2.05 -0.58 4.12
C THR A 69 -1.14 -1.50 3.31
N GLY A 70 0.12 -1.62 3.62
CA GLY A 70 1.00 -2.58 2.98
C GLY A 70 0.62 -4.03 3.31
N VAL A 71 -0.02 -4.73 2.38
CA VAL A 71 -0.41 -6.13 2.57
C VAL A 71 0.78 -7.04 2.32
N TYR A 72 1.18 -7.82 3.31
CA TYR A 72 2.26 -8.80 3.18
C TYR A 72 1.77 -10.22 3.46
N GLY A 73 2.51 -11.20 2.98
CA GLY A 73 2.20 -12.61 3.23
C GLY A 73 2.67 -13.55 2.12
N PRO A 74 2.27 -14.84 2.15
CA PRO A 74 2.65 -15.80 1.15
C PRO A 74 2.29 -15.35 -0.27
N ARG A 75 3.22 -15.50 -1.22
CA ARG A 75 3.11 -15.11 -2.64
C ARG A 75 3.16 -13.59 -2.91
N ASP A 76 3.43 -12.76 -1.89
CA ASP A 76 3.72 -11.36 -2.14
C ASP A 76 5.10 -11.22 -2.81
N LYS A 77 5.17 -10.40 -3.85
CA LYS A 77 6.40 -10.21 -4.63
C LYS A 77 7.16 -8.95 -4.24
N ASP A 78 6.46 -7.98 -3.68
CA ASP A 78 7.06 -6.67 -3.40
C ASP A 78 7.95 -6.71 -2.16
N TYR A 79 7.40 -7.25 -1.06
CA TYR A 79 8.19 -7.44 0.17
C TYR A 79 9.20 -8.57 0.04
N GLN A 80 8.91 -9.58 -0.80
CA GLN A 80 9.87 -10.64 -1.09
C GLN A 80 11.17 -10.08 -1.69
N ILE A 81 11.10 -9.10 -2.58
CA ILE A 81 12.30 -8.44 -3.15
C ILE A 81 13.14 -7.79 -2.04
N LEU A 82 12.50 -7.14 -1.06
CA LEU A 82 13.21 -6.53 0.07
C LEU A 82 13.84 -7.58 0.98
N ILE A 83 13.11 -8.67 1.28
CA ILE A 83 13.59 -9.80 2.08
C ILE A 83 14.79 -10.47 1.38
N ASP A 84 14.69 -10.71 0.08
CA ASP A 84 15.78 -11.32 -0.69
C ASP A 84 17.01 -10.40 -0.75
N GLY A 85 16.81 -9.09 -0.84
CA GLY A 85 17.90 -8.11 -0.71
C GLY A 85 18.66 -8.30 0.61
N ILE A 86 17.95 -8.37 1.73
CA ILE A 86 18.55 -8.59 3.06
C ILE A 86 19.24 -9.95 3.14
N ARG A 87 18.63 -10.99 2.58
CA ARG A 87 19.26 -12.33 2.47
C ARG A 87 20.57 -12.30 1.69
N HIS A 88 20.67 -11.44 0.66
CA HIS A 88 21.89 -11.19 -0.11
C HIS A 88 22.73 -10.05 0.46
N HIS A 89 22.65 -9.81 1.77
CA HIS A 89 23.47 -8.84 2.50
C HIS A 89 23.30 -7.37 2.09
N THR A 90 22.18 -7.01 1.42
CA THR A 90 21.94 -5.66 0.96
C THR A 90 20.54 -5.17 1.34
N GLU A 91 20.47 -4.00 1.95
CA GLU A 91 19.20 -3.33 2.26
C GLU A 91 19.17 -1.95 1.60
N LEU A 92 18.21 -1.73 0.73
CA LEU A 92 18.01 -0.43 0.08
C LEU A 92 16.95 0.37 0.84
N VAL A 93 17.31 1.55 1.31
CA VAL A 93 16.42 2.51 1.96
C VAL A 93 16.27 3.75 1.09
N LEU A 94 15.04 4.18 0.83
CA LEU A 94 14.78 5.30 -0.05
C LEU A 94 14.66 6.62 0.73
N GLY A 95 15.58 7.53 0.48
CA GLY A 95 15.64 8.87 1.10
C GLY A 95 16.21 8.86 2.51
N TYR A 96 16.63 10.04 2.97
CA TYR A 96 17.32 10.23 4.25
C TYR A 96 16.36 10.60 5.40
N ARG A 97 15.14 11.03 5.10
CA ARG A 97 14.17 11.39 6.11
C ARG A 97 13.47 10.14 6.63
N ARG A 98 13.11 10.16 7.91
CA ARG A 98 12.29 9.11 8.53
C ARG A 98 11.05 8.86 7.69
N GLN A 99 10.68 7.59 7.54
CA GLN A 99 9.47 7.14 6.90
C GLN A 99 8.71 6.29 7.91
N GLU A 100 7.44 6.58 8.09
CA GLU A 100 6.51 5.77 8.87
C GLU A 100 5.63 4.97 7.92
N ILE A 101 5.57 3.68 8.16
CA ILE A 101 4.87 2.72 7.32
C ILE A 101 4.04 1.79 8.21
N THR A 102 2.93 1.33 7.67
CA THR A 102 2.04 0.39 8.34
C THR A 102 1.81 -0.82 7.46
N PHE A 103 1.54 -1.97 8.09
CA PHE A 103 1.36 -3.23 7.41
C PHE A 103 0.09 -3.94 7.86
N VAL A 104 -0.34 -4.90 7.08
CA VAL A 104 -1.36 -5.88 7.47
C VAL A 104 -1.00 -7.25 6.90
N TYR A 105 -1.09 -8.28 7.71
CA TYR A 105 -0.92 -9.64 7.23
C TYR A 105 -2.14 -10.08 6.42
N VAL A 106 -1.92 -10.75 5.30
CA VAL A 106 -3.02 -11.11 4.38
C VAL A 106 -4.11 -11.94 5.04
N LYS A 107 -3.80 -12.79 6.02
CA LYS A 107 -4.81 -13.57 6.74
C LYS A 107 -5.70 -12.69 7.61
N ASP A 108 -5.12 -11.70 8.29
CA ASP A 108 -5.88 -10.76 9.12
C ASP A 108 -6.83 -9.90 8.26
N LEU A 109 -6.37 -9.53 7.06
CA LEU A 109 -7.23 -8.86 6.08
C LEU A 109 -8.40 -9.75 5.63
N VAL A 110 -8.15 -11.04 5.41
CA VAL A 110 -9.20 -12.02 5.08
C VAL A 110 -10.17 -12.20 6.25
N GLU A 111 -9.67 -12.28 7.48
CA GLU A 111 -10.52 -12.34 8.68
C GLU A 111 -11.40 -11.10 8.82
N ALA A 112 -10.86 -9.92 8.55
CA ALA A 112 -11.64 -8.67 8.55
C ALA A 112 -12.79 -8.71 7.53
N VAL A 113 -12.58 -9.32 6.36
CA VAL A 113 -13.62 -9.50 5.34
C VAL A 113 -14.74 -10.41 5.89
N PHE A 114 -14.40 -11.59 6.44
CA PHE A 114 -15.40 -12.49 6.99
C PHE A 114 -16.13 -11.88 8.19
N LEU A 115 -15.42 -11.19 9.06
CA LEU A 115 -16.03 -10.49 10.20
C LEU A 115 -17.06 -9.43 9.75
N ALA A 116 -16.79 -8.71 8.66
CA ALA A 116 -17.73 -7.74 8.11
C ALA A 116 -18.97 -8.41 7.51
N ILE A 117 -18.81 -9.59 6.91
CA ILE A 117 -19.92 -10.41 6.40
C ILE A 117 -20.79 -10.91 7.55
N ASP A 118 -20.17 -11.54 8.54
CA ASP A 118 -20.87 -12.15 9.68
C ASP A 118 -21.64 -11.11 10.52
N ARG A 119 -21.07 -9.92 10.66
CA ARG A 119 -21.72 -8.81 11.40
C ARG A 119 -22.68 -7.98 10.55
N GLY A 120 -22.87 -8.30 9.28
CA GLY A 120 -23.76 -7.57 8.39
C GLY A 120 -23.37 -6.08 8.23
N VAL A 121 -22.09 -5.75 8.30
CA VAL A 121 -21.60 -4.35 8.19
C VAL A 121 -21.97 -3.79 6.83
N SER A 122 -22.54 -2.60 6.79
CA SER A 122 -23.00 -1.97 5.55
C SER A 122 -22.66 -0.48 5.48
N ARG A 123 -22.36 -0.01 4.28
CA ARG A 123 -22.08 1.39 3.96
C ARG A 123 -20.97 2.01 4.82
N ARG A 124 -19.90 1.24 5.03
CA ARG A 124 -18.73 1.65 5.81
C ARG A 124 -17.46 1.49 5.00
N ALA A 125 -16.47 2.30 5.33
CA ALA A 125 -15.11 2.20 4.80
C ALA A 125 -14.13 2.17 5.99
N TYR A 126 -13.13 1.28 5.92
CA TYR A 126 -12.17 1.08 7.01
C TYR A 126 -10.76 1.03 6.47
N PHE A 127 -9.82 1.66 7.17
CA PHE A 127 -8.42 1.29 7.07
C PHE A 127 -8.20 -0.06 7.74
N VAL A 128 -7.31 -0.86 7.17
CA VAL A 128 -6.93 -2.16 7.72
C VAL A 128 -5.42 -2.23 7.87
N THR A 129 -4.97 -2.35 9.11
CA THR A 129 -3.57 -2.39 9.51
C THR A 129 -3.45 -3.29 10.74
N ASP A 130 -2.24 -3.70 11.11
CA ASP A 130 -1.97 -4.42 12.36
C ASP A 130 -1.99 -3.51 13.62
N GLY A 131 -2.27 -2.22 13.45
CA GLY A 131 -2.32 -1.24 14.52
C GLY A 131 -0.96 -0.69 14.98
N LYS A 132 0.14 -1.07 14.31
CA LYS A 132 1.49 -0.60 14.63
C LYS A 132 2.05 0.28 13.53
N VAL A 133 2.93 1.18 13.92
CA VAL A 133 3.69 2.03 13.01
C VAL A 133 5.14 1.58 13.03
N TYR A 134 5.69 1.37 11.85
CA TYR A 134 7.06 0.94 11.65
C TYR A 134 7.85 1.99 10.87
N THR A 135 9.14 2.01 11.06
CA THR A 135 10.04 2.70 10.15
C THR A 135 10.62 1.72 9.11
N ALA A 136 11.19 2.23 8.04
CA ALA A 136 11.93 1.39 7.10
C ALA A 136 13.06 0.60 7.80
N HIS A 137 13.66 1.19 8.85
CA HIS A 137 14.67 0.53 9.66
C HIS A 137 14.10 -0.62 10.51
N ASP A 138 12.90 -0.45 11.06
CA ASP A 138 12.25 -1.51 11.86
C ASP A 138 11.93 -2.71 11.00
N PHE A 139 11.41 -2.48 9.79
CA PHE A 139 11.16 -3.56 8.83
C PHE A 139 12.45 -4.35 8.52
N GLY A 140 13.52 -3.66 8.15
CA GLY A 140 14.80 -4.30 7.87
C GLY A 140 15.37 -5.06 9.07
N ASN A 141 15.24 -4.51 10.28
CA ASN A 141 15.71 -5.18 11.50
C ASN A 141 14.90 -6.44 11.81
N ILE A 142 13.56 -6.40 11.68
CA ILE A 142 12.69 -7.57 11.88
C ILE A 142 13.09 -8.69 10.91
N VAL A 143 13.18 -8.38 9.61
CA VAL A 143 13.59 -9.36 8.60
C VAL A 143 14.99 -9.93 8.89
N ARG A 144 15.93 -9.08 9.27
CA ARG A 144 17.28 -9.49 9.62
C ARG A 144 17.30 -10.42 10.83
N GLN A 145 16.53 -10.15 11.87
CA GLN A 145 16.41 -11.02 13.05
C GLN A 145 15.87 -12.41 12.68
N GLU A 146 14.81 -12.46 11.86
CA GLU A 146 14.23 -13.73 11.40
C GLU A 146 15.18 -14.54 10.49
N LEU A 147 16.10 -13.88 9.81
CA LEU A 147 17.14 -14.54 8.99
C LEU A 147 18.41 -14.92 9.78
N GLY A 148 18.40 -14.84 11.11
CA GLY A 148 19.55 -15.20 11.96
C GLY A 148 20.62 -14.11 12.06
N ASN A 149 20.24 -12.85 11.92
CA ASN A 149 21.12 -11.68 12.05
C ASN A 149 22.32 -11.65 11.07
N PRO A 150 22.14 -11.87 9.76
CA PRO A 150 23.25 -11.75 8.83
C PRO A 150 23.83 -10.33 8.84
N PHE A 151 25.09 -10.20 8.47
CA PHE A 151 25.65 -8.89 8.17
C PHE A 151 24.92 -8.29 6.94
N VAL A 152 24.45 -7.06 7.05
CA VAL A 152 23.71 -6.39 5.97
C VAL A 152 24.28 -5.00 5.75
N CYS A 153 24.65 -4.69 4.50
CA CYS A 153 25.06 -3.37 4.07
C CYS A 153 23.80 -2.56 3.73
N ARG A 154 23.50 -1.53 4.53
CA ARG A 154 22.39 -0.64 4.31
C ARG A 154 22.82 0.52 3.40
N ILE A 155 22.17 0.64 2.26
CA ILE A 155 22.44 1.66 1.25
C ILE A 155 21.25 2.60 1.18
N THR A 156 21.47 3.87 1.51
CA THR A 156 20.43 4.89 1.38
C THR A 156 20.50 5.53 -0.01
N VAL A 157 19.42 5.36 -0.76
CA VAL A 157 19.28 5.92 -2.11
C VAL A 157 18.60 7.29 -2.02
N PRO A 158 19.23 8.38 -2.49
CA PRO A 158 18.60 9.69 -2.54
C PRO A 158 17.31 9.68 -3.38
N LEU A 159 16.29 10.42 -2.96
CA LEU A 159 15.00 10.46 -3.67
C LEU A 159 15.13 10.89 -5.13
N TRP A 160 16.02 11.84 -5.43
CA TRP A 160 16.22 12.29 -6.80
C TRP A 160 16.75 11.17 -7.70
N LEU A 161 17.66 10.33 -7.19
CA LEU A 161 18.19 9.18 -7.94
C LEU A 161 17.13 8.12 -8.19
N GLY A 162 16.32 7.80 -7.17
CA GLY A 162 15.17 6.91 -7.32
C GLY A 162 14.16 7.42 -8.34
N ARG A 163 13.93 8.76 -8.38
CA ARG A 163 13.06 9.38 -9.38
C ARG A 163 13.61 9.26 -10.80
N VAL A 164 14.89 9.50 -10.98
CA VAL A 164 15.55 9.34 -12.29
C VAL A 164 15.46 7.88 -12.75
N ALA A 165 15.76 6.93 -11.88
CA ALA A 165 15.64 5.51 -12.20
C ALA A 165 14.21 5.12 -12.62
N ALA A 166 13.18 5.61 -11.91
CA ALA A 166 11.79 5.36 -12.25
C ALA A 166 11.41 5.95 -13.63
N LEU A 167 11.87 7.16 -13.95
CA LEU A 167 11.64 7.79 -15.27
C LEU A 167 12.33 7.03 -16.40
N LEU A 168 13.54 6.54 -16.18
CA LEU A 168 14.26 5.70 -17.14
C LEU A 168 13.54 4.38 -17.37
N CYS A 169 13.02 3.75 -16.31
CA CYS A 169 12.21 2.55 -16.42
C CYS A 169 10.91 2.80 -17.21
N ASP A 170 10.25 3.94 -17.00
CA ASP A 170 9.05 4.31 -17.77
C ASP A 170 9.37 4.50 -19.25
N ALA A 171 10.48 5.18 -19.58
CA ALA A 171 10.93 5.36 -20.97
C ALA A 171 11.26 4.03 -21.63
N ALA A 172 12.04 3.18 -20.96
CA ALA A 172 12.38 1.84 -21.44
C ALA A 172 11.13 0.95 -21.61
N SER A 173 10.17 1.05 -20.67
CA SER A 173 8.89 0.32 -20.72
C SER A 173 8.11 0.63 -22.01
N ARG A 174 8.07 1.91 -22.40
CA ARG A 174 7.41 2.36 -23.65
C ARG A 174 8.13 1.85 -24.89
N LEU A 175 9.48 1.81 -24.86
CA LEU A 175 10.29 1.39 -26.01
C LEU A 175 10.24 -0.13 -26.23
N ILE A 176 10.27 -0.91 -25.14
CA ILE A 176 10.38 -2.39 -25.18
C ILE A 176 9.00 -3.06 -25.07
N HIS A 177 7.92 -2.28 -24.84
CA HIS A 177 6.57 -2.78 -24.56
C HIS A 177 6.51 -3.81 -23.40
N ARG A 178 7.38 -3.65 -22.39
CA ARG A 178 7.40 -4.46 -21.17
C ARG A 178 7.30 -3.58 -19.93
N THR A 179 6.55 -4.02 -18.94
CA THR A 179 6.43 -3.31 -17.66
C THR A 179 7.57 -3.68 -16.72
N PHE A 180 8.23 -2.68 -16.14
CA PHE A 180 9.20 -2.88 -15.07
C PHE A 180 8.52 -2.78 -13.70
N THR A 181 9.09 -3.46 -12.72
CA THR A 181 8.60 -3.41 -11.33
C THR A 181 8.69 -1.99 -10.76
N LEU A 182 9.76 -1.25 -11.06
CA LEU A 182 9.90 0.15 -10.72
C LEU A 182 9.34 1.01 -11.86
N ASN A 183 8.44 1.92 -11.52
CA ASN A 183 7.88 2.94 -12.40
C ASN A 183 7.57 4.20 -11.58
N SER A 184 7.19 5.29 -12.25
CA SER A 184 6.91 6.56 -11.56
C SER A 184 5.77 6.48 -10.56
N ASP A 185 4.75 5.67 -10.80
CA ASP A 185 3.64 5.47 -9.85
C ASP A 185 4.12 4.73 -8.60
N LYS A 186 4.89 3.65 -8.78
CA LYS A 186 5.44 2.90 -7.65
C LYS A 186 6.45 3.73 -6.86
N PHE A 187 7.29 4.51 -7.56
CA PHE A 187 8.21 5.44 -6.90
C PHE A 187 7.47 6.46 -6.02
N ARG A 188 6.34 7.02 -6.50
CA ARG A 188 5.52 7.96 -5.70
C ARG A 188 4.99 7.31 -4.43
N ILE A 189 4.55 6.04 -4.49
CA ILE A 189 4.13 5.29 -3.30
C ILE A 189 5.32 5.11 -2.34
N LEU A 190 6.42 4.56 -2.82
CA LEU A 190 7.59 4.25 -2.00
C LEU A 190 8.28 5.49 -1.41
N SER A 191 8.12 6.66 -2.03
CA SER A 191 8.70 7.91 -1.56
C SER A 191 7.87 8.66 -0.53
N GLN A 192 6.62 8.26 -0.26
CA GLN A 192 5.80 8.84 0.81
C GLN A 192 6.45 8.58 2.17
N ARG A 193 6.36 9.57 3.06
CA ARG A 193 6.99 9.51 4.38
C ARG A 193 6.03 9.12 5.49
N ASN A 194 4.74 9.35 5.31
CA ASN A 194 3.67 9.01 6.25
C ASN A 194 2.66 8.07 5.54
N TRP A 195 2.61 6.83 6.02
CA TRP A 195 1.89 5.78 5.28
C TRP A 195 1.08 4.83 6.17
#